data_b037bbf27c28c7cfd7a058f8ecf5ec3d
#
_entry.id   b037bbf27c28c7cfd7a058f8ecf5ec3d
#
_cell.length_a   1.000
_cell.length_b   1.000
_cell.length_c   1.000
_cell.angle_alpha   90.00
_cell.angle_beta   90.00
_cell.angle_gamma   90.00
#
_symmetry.space_group_name_H-M   'P 1'
#
loop_
_entity.id
_entity.type
_entity.pdbx_description
1 polymer ?
#
loop_
_entity_poly.entity_id
_entity_poly.type
_entity_poly.pdbx_seq_one_letter_code
_entity_poly.pdbx_strand_id
1 'polypeptide(L)'
;MAYTALELITRAYYLSQVISRELQVPSGTQITDGLYLLNAIIDFKNSDLREIPYYQEFVFNAVQGQEKYDIPGLLTVDSLTFNIGPVRYAMNEETRTSYFANYRIDNVQSLPFQYRVERTLDGADIYIYFVPADVYVMKLWGKFQLTEAALTTDLTQFYDLFYIEFLRHQLAVWICSEYGASVPDLVKENYEILQKKIMDVSPPDLSIRSLNYFGNDPGLDWQIINLSGGWLPY
;
A
#
# COMPACT_ATOMS: atom_id res chain seq x y z
N MET A 1 19.30 -7.30 -17.46
CA MET A 1 19.22 -6.22 -18.47
C MET A 1 18.44 -5.10 -17.83
N ALA A 2 19.01 -3.89 -17.83
CA ALA A 2 18.26 -2.72 -17.41
C ALA A 2 17.09 -2.48 -18.38
N TYR A 3 15.91 -2.14 -17.87
CA TYR A 3 14.75 -1.82 -18.66
C TYR A 3 14.28 -0.42 -18.29
N THR A 4 14.60 0.56 -19.12
CA THR A 4 14.35 1.97 -18.79
C THR A 4 12.90 2.37 -19.05
N ALA A 5 12.43 3.42 -18.35
CA ALA A 5 11.11 4.01 -18.62
C ALA A 5 10.98 4.48 -20.07
N LEU A 6 12.05 4.99 -20.68
CA LEU A 6 12.09 5.34 -22.09
C LEU A 6 11.79 4.14 -23.00
N GLU A 7 12.37 2.98 -22.71
CA GLU A 7 12.11 1.76 -23.47
C GLU A 7 10.67 1.27 -23.29
N LEU A 8 10.12 1.35 -22.07
CA LEU A 8 8.74 1.01 -21.79
C LEU A 8 7.78 1.89 -22.61
N ILE A 9 7.97 3.21 -22.56
CA ILE A 9 7.17 4.19 -23.30
C ILE A 9 7.24 3.93 -24.79
N THR A 10 8.44 3.77 -25.34
CA THR A 10 8.65 3.49 -26.76
C THR A 10 7.91 2.23 -27.20
N ARG A 11 8.00 1.16 -26.41
CA ARG A 11 7.30 -0.11 -26.70
C ARG A 11 5.80 -0.03 -26.53
N ALA A 12 5.29 0.82 -25.60
CA ALA A 12 3.87 1.07 -25.45
C ALA A 12 3.27 1.81 -26.66
N TYR A 13 4.00 2.78 -27.24
CA TYR A 13 3.60 3.42 -28.48
C TYR A 13 3.52 2.45 -29.66
N TYR A 14 4.43 1.49 -29.74
CA TYR A 14 4.37 0.45 -30.78
C TYR A 14 3.21 -0.53 -30.55
N LEU A 15 2.90 -0.87 -29.29
CA LEU A 15 1.75 -1.73 -28.96
C LEU A 15 0.41 -1.04 -29.26
N SER A 16 0.30 0.26 -29.02
CA SER A 16 -0.90 1.04 -29.31
C SER A 16 -1.17 1.18 -30.82
N GLN A 17 -0.18 0.86 -31.69
CA GLN A 17 -0.21 1.08 -33.14
C GLN A 17 -0.40 2.54 -33.55
N VAL A 18 -0.31 3.48 -32.62
CA VAL A 18 -0.32 4.94 -32.92
C VAL A 18 0.93 5.30 -33.73
N ILE A 19 2.04 4.60 -33.48
CA ILE A 19 3.30 4.74 -34.22
C ILE A 19 3.68 3.41 -34.80
N SER A 20 4.04 3.38 -36.09
CA SER A 20 4.54 2.18 -36.75
C SER A 20 5.99 1.92 -36.35
N ARG A 21 6.26 0.73 -35.80
CA ARG A 21 7.60 0.31 -35.39
C ARG A 21 8.64 0.34 -36.53
N GLU A 22 8.20 0.11 -37.75
CA GLU A 22 9.09 0.02 -38.91
C GLU A 22 9.39 1.38 -39.52
N LEU A 23 8.51 2.37 -39.33
CA LEU A 23 8.56 3.64 -40.05
C LEU A 23 8.99 4.82 -39.16
N GLN A 24 8.72 4.77 -37.86
CA GLN A 24 8.90 5.91 -36.98
C GLN A 24 9.38 5.51 -35.59
N VAL A 25 10.14 6.41 -34.97
CA VAL A 25 10.47 6.39 -33.53
C VAL A 25 9.64 7.50 -32.85
N PRO A 26 9.12 7.27 -31.64
CA PRO A 26 8.39 8.32 -30.91
C PRO A 26 9.20 9.61 -30.83
N SER A 27 8.55 10.75 -31.13
CA SER A 27 9.19 12.08 -31.02
C SER A 27 9.43 12.47 -29.56
N GLY A 28 10.25 13.48 -29.32
CA GLY A 28 10.53 13.97 -27.98
C GLY A 28 9.26 14.40 -27.20
N THR A 29 8.29 15.02 -27.88
CA THR A 29 7.00 15.39 -27.28
C THR A 29 6.19 14.17 -26.90
N GLN A 30 6.11 13.17 -27.76
CA GLN A 30 5.42 11.91 -27.49
C GLN A 30 6.06 11.14 -26.31
N ILE A 31 7.39 11.19 -26.18
CA ILE A 31 8.09 10.58 -25.05
C ILE A 31 7.75 11.33 -23.76
N THR A 32 7.68 12.66 -23.79
CA THR A 32 7.30 13.47 -22.62
C THR A 32 5.84 13.21 -22.21
N ASP A 33 4.92 13.15 -23.16
CA ASP A 33 3.52 12.82 -22.93
C ASP A 33 3.37 11.40 -22.40
N GLY A 34 4.11 10.45 -22.98
CA GLY A 34 4.16 9.07 -22.51
C GLY A 34 4.69 8.93 -21.08
N LEU A 35 5.68 9.74 -20.69
CA LEU A 35 6.18 9.78 -19.32
C LEU A 35 5.14 10.34 -18.36
N TYR A 36 4.45 11.41 -18.74
CA TYR A 36 3.35 11.95 -17.95
C TYR A 36 2.24 10.91 -17.73
N LEU A 37 1.81 10.24 -18.80
CA LEU A 37 0.81 9.17 -18.72
C LEU A 37 1.28 8.01 -17.86
N LEU A 38 2.55 7.60 -17.95
CA LEU A 38 3.11 6.53 -17.12
C LEU A 38 3.06 6.90 -15.64
N ASN A 39 3.48 8.10 -15.28
CA ASN A 39 3.44 8.56 -13.89
C ASN A 39 2.01 8.75 -13.40
N ALA A 40 1.08 9.20 -14.23
CA ALA A 40 -0.34 9.25 -13.91
C ALA A 40 -0.93 7.85 -13.66
N ILE A 41 -0.48 6.83 -14.42
CA ILE A 41 -0.86 5.43 -14.17
C ILE A 41 -0.30 4.95 -12.83
N ILE A 42 0.97 5.22 -12.54
CA ILE A 42 1.61 4.85 -11.28
C ILE A 42 0.87 5.48 -10.09
N ASP A 43 0.52 6.76 -10.19
CA ASP A 43 -0.25 7.45 -9.14
C ASP A 43 -1.68 6.90 -9.02
N PHE A 44 -2.33 6.59 -10.12
CA PHE A 44 -3.63 5.92 -10.11
C PHE A 44 -3.56 4.57 -9.37
N LYS A 45 -2.48 3.78 -9.55
CA LYS A 45 -2.27 2.53 -8.80
C LYS A 45 -2.10 2.76 -7.31
N ASN A 46 -1.52 3.87 -6.89
CA ASN A 46 -1.42 4.24 -5.48
C ASN A 46 -2.80 4.46 -4.82
N SER A 47 -3.85 4.65 -5.61
CA SER A 47 -5.23 4.71 -5.13
C SER A 47 -5.92 3.34 -5.07
N ASP A 48 -5.52 2.37 -5.90
CA ASP A 48 -6.04 1.00 -5.90
C ASP A 48 -5.01 0.01 -5.33
N LEU A 49 -5.10 -0.20 -4.02
CA LEU A 49 -4.19 -1.06 -3.26
C LEU A 49 -4.16 -2.52 -3.74
N ARG A 50 -5.17 -2.99 -4.48
CA ARG A 50 -5.25 -4.37 -5.00
C ARG A 50 -4.26 -4.60 -6.13
N GLU A 51 -3.91 -3.55 -6.86
CA GLU A 51 -3.00 -3.63 -7.99
C GLU A 51 -1.53 -3.37 -7.59
N ILE A 52 -1.26 -3.19 -6.28
CA ILE A 52 0.10 -3.14 -5.73
C ILE A 52 0.41 -4.46 -5.04
N PRO A 53 1.23 -5.34 -5.66
CA PRO A 53 1.55 -6.64 -5.07
C PRO A 53 2.64 -6.59 -3.99
N TYR A 54 3.29 -5.43 -3.83
CA TYR A 54 4.48 -5.30 -2.99
C TYR A 54 4.13 -4.88 -1.58
N TYR A 55 4.57 -5.69 -0.60
CA TYR A 55 4.58 -5.34 0.82
C TYR A 55 6.00 -5.04 1.26
N GLN A 56 6.15 -4.08 2.16
CA GLN A 56 7.44 -3.68 2.70
C GLN A 56 7.39 -3.60 4.22
N GLU A 57 8.46 -4.05 4.88
CA GLU A 57 8.69 -3.78 6.29
C GLU A 57 9.31 -2.38 6.46
N PHE A 58 8.70 -1.57 7.29
CA PHE A 58 9.24 -0.27 7.70
C PHE A 58 9.48 -0.29 9.21
N VAL A 59 10.72 0.02 9.62
CA VAL A 59 11.13 0.00 11.01
C VAL A 59 11.39 1.41 11.48
N PHE A 60 10.75 1.82 12.57
CA PHE A 60 10.99 3.11 13.21
C PHE A 60 10.98 2.96 14.72
N ASN A 61 11.50 3.97 15.42
CA ASN A 61 11.48 3.98 16.87
C ASN A 61 10.35 4.87 17.37
N ALA A 62 9.50 4.31 18.22
CA ALA A 62 8.56 5.12 18.98
C ALA A 62 9.33 5.99 19.99
N VAL A 63 8.93 7.23 20.14
CA VAL A 63 9.54 8.19 21.07
C VAL A 63 8.63 8.34 22.27
N GLN A 64 9.21 8.36 23.46
CA GLN A 64 8.46 8.58 24.71
C GLN A 64 7.62 9.86 24.63
N GLY A 65 6.35 9.75 24.93
CA GLY A 65 5.43 10.91 24.97
C GLY A 65 4.94 11.37 23.60
N GLN A 66 5.31 10.70 22.50
CA GLN A 66 4.87 11.05 21.15
C GLN A 66 3.73 10.13 20.69
N GLU A 67 2.59 10.73 20.33
CA GLU A 67 1.41 10.02 19.85
C GLU A 67 1.42 9.82 18.33
N LYS A 68 1.88 10.84 17.57
CA LYS A 68 1.77 10.90 16.12
C LYS A 68 3.10 10.68 15.42
N TYR A 69 3.09 9.82 14.40
CA TYR A 69 4.24 9.49 13.54
C TYR A 69 3.84 9.67 12.08
N ASP A 70 4.57 10.50 11.35
CA ASP A 70 4.44 10.65 9.91
C ASP A 70 5.32 9.61 9.19
N ILE A 71 4.70 8.79 8.33
CA ILE A 71 5.39 7.77 7.55
C ILE A 71 5.25 8.10 6.07
N PRO A 72 6.31 8.59 5.44
CA PRO A 72 6.26 8.99 4.06
C PRO A 72 6.01 7.79 3.13
N GLY A 73 5.17 8.00 2.13
CA GLY A 73 4.86 7.01 1.12
C GLY A 73 3.97 5.86 1.59
N LEU A 74 3.56 5.80 2.85
CA LEU A 74 2.71 4.73 3.36
C LEU A 74 1.28 4.86 2.81
N LEU A 75 0.76 3.78 2.23
CA LEU A 75 -0.62 3.71 1.71
C LEU A 75 -1.56 2.96 2.65
N THR A 76 -1.11 1.82 3.17
CA THR A 76 -1.88 1.00 4.10
C THR A 76 -0.97 0.21 5.01
N VAL A 77 -1.47 -0.07 6.21
CA VAL A 77 -0.82 -0.93 7.20
C VAL A 77 -1.56 -2.26 7.23
N ASP A 78 -0.83 -3.35 7.06
CA ASP A 78 -1.32 -4.70 7.24
C ASP A 78 -1.15 -5.14 8.70
N SER A 79 0.02 -4.86 9.26
CA SER A 79 0.28 -5.11 10.68
C SER A 79 1.28 -4.10 11.26
N LEU A 80 1.06 -3.72 12.51
CA LEU A 80 1.97 -2.91 13.30
C LEU A 80 2.29 -3.65 14.59
N THR A 81 3.58 -3.75 14.90
CA THR A 81 4.07 -4.44 16.09
C THR A 81 5.13 -3.60 16.79
N PHE A 82 5.30 -3.79 18.10
CA PHE A 82 6.41 -3.23 18.86
C PHE A 82 7.15 -4.30 19.62
N ASN A 83 8.42 -4.05 19.92
CA ASN A 83 9.26 -5.00 20.61
C ASN A 83 9.60 -4.50 22.02
N ILE A 84 9.51 -5.41 23.01
CA ILE A 84 10.07 -5.22 24.34
C ILE A 84 11.14 -6.31 24.53
N GLY A 85 12.41 -5.92 24.47
CA GLY A 85 13.49 -6.90 24.43
C GLY A 85 13.31 -7.86 23.23
N PRO A 86 13.33 -9.18 23.46
CA PRO A 86 13.17 -10.16 22.39
C PRO A 86 11.69 -10.45 22.03
N VAL A 87 10.73 -9.91 22.78
CA VAL A 87 9.30 -10.21 22.62
C VAL A 87 8.64 -9.18 21.70
N ARG A 88 7.91 -9.69 20.71
CA ARG A 88 7.10 -8.88 19.78
C ARG A 88 5.63 -8.87 20.24
N TYR A 89 5.06 -7.69 20.31
CA TYR A 89 3.65 -7.47 20.64
C TYR A 89 2.93 -6.90 19.42
N ALA A 90 1.77 -7.49 19.08
CA ALA A 90 0.92 -6.96 18.04
C ALA A 90 0.08 -5.79 18.57
N MET A 91 -0.16 -4.81 17.70
CA MET A 91 -1.06 -3.70 17.96
C MET A 91 -2.36 -3.90 17.19
N ASN A 92 -3.45 -3.36 17.71
CA ASN A 92 -4.77 -3.42 17.07
C ASN A 92 -5.07 -2.09 16.37
N GLU A 93 -5.54 -2.17 15.13
CA GLU A 93 -6.03 -0.99 14.42
C GLU A 93 -7.43 -0.61 14.93
N GLU A 94 -7.58 0.66 15.30
CA GLU A 94 -8.85 1.24 15.71
C GLU A 94 -9.55 1.96 14.57
N THR A 95 -10.88 2.00 14.61
CA THR A 95 -11.64 2.81 13.66
C THR A 95 -11.44 4.30 13.96
N ARG A 96 -11.63 5.17 12.95
CA ARG A 96 -11.52 6.63 13.12
C ARG A 96 -12.43 7.13 14.26
N THR A 97 -13.67 6.65 14.32
CA THR A 97 -14.62 7.04 15.34
C THR A 97 -14.20 6.54 16.72
N SER A 98 -13.72 5.29 16.81
CA SER A 98 -13.24 4.73 18.07
C SER A 98 -12.03 5.51 18.58
N TYR A 99 -11.12 5.87 17.69
CA TYR A 99 -9.89 6.56 18.10
C TYR A 99 -10.10 8.03 18.48
N PHE A 100 -10.84 8.81 17.67
CA PHE A 100 -10.95 10.27 17.83
C PHE A 100 -12.21 10.75 18.55
N ALA A 101 -13.30 9.96 18.57
CA ALA A 101 -14.58 10.39 19.13
C ALA A 101 -14.93 9.78 20.49
N ASN A 102 -14.17 8.81 20.98
CA ASN A 102 -14.39 8.23 22.28
C ASN A 102 -13.80 9.06 23.41
N TYR A 103 -14.46 8.99 24.59
CA TYR A 103 -13.89 9.54 25.81
C TYR A 103 -12.65 8.73 26.20
N ARG A 104 -11.50 9.36 26.18
CA ARG A 104 -10.25 8.78 26.62
C ARG A 104 -9.43 9.80 27.39
N ILE A 105 -8.56 9.34 28.25
CA ILE A 105 -7.59 10.21 28.91
C ILE A 105 -6.42 10.38 27.94
N ASP A 106 -6.18 11.61 27.51
CA ASP A 106 -5.05 11.93 26.64
C ASP A 106 -3.73 11.87 27.41
N ASN A 107 -2.64 11.64 26.67
CA ASN A 107 -1.26 11.62 27.19
C ASN A 107 -0.97 10.56 28.27
N VAL A 108 -1.76 9.50 28.36
CA VAL A 108 -1.43 8.36 29.22
C VAL A 108 -0.24 7.60 28.64
N GLN A 109 0.89 7.69 29.34
CA GLN A 109 2.11 6.94 28.96
C GLN A 109 2.01 5.50 29.44
N SER A 110 2.03 4.56 28.49
CA SER A 110 1.95 3.13 28.75
C SER A 110 2.49 2.35 27.57
N LEU A 111 2.20 1.05 27.52
CA LEU A 111 2.50 0.20 26.36
C LEU A 111 1.50 0.52 25.22
N PRO A 112 1.98 0.74 23.99
CA PRO A 112 1.16 1.09 22.84
C PRO A 112 0.49 -0.16 22.26
N PHE A 113 -0.80 -0.38 22.51
CA PHE A 113 -1.52 -1.56 21.99
C PHE A 113 -2.49 -1.23 20.86
N GLN A 114 -2.80 0.05 20.67
CA GLN A 114 -3.77 0.50 19.68
C GLN A 114 -3.12 1.52 18.75
N TYR A 115 -3.52 1.51 17.51
CA TYR A 115 -3.10 2.52 16.54
C TYR A 115 -4.23 2.88 15.59
N ARG A 116 -4.11 4.04 14.98
CA ARG A 116 -4.96 4.50 13.89
C ARG A 116 -4.11 5.05 12.76
N VAL A 117 -4.46 4.73 11.52
CA VAL A 117 -3.80 5.23 10.32
C VAL A 117 -4.70 6.24 9.63
N GLU A 118 -4.18 7.43 9.36
CA GLU A 118 -4.85 8.46 8.57
C GLU A 118 -4.01 8.82 7.36
N ARG A 119 -4.58 8.66 6.17
CA ARG A 119 -3.89 8.96 4.91
C ARG A 119 -3.67 10.47 4.79
N THR A 120 -2.46 10.86 4.46
CA THR A 120 -2.04 12.22 4.11
C THR A 120 -1.74 12.32 2.61
N LEU A 121 -1.36 13.51 2.13
CA LEU A 121 -1.00 13.70 0.72
C LEU A 121 0.25 12.89 0.33
N ASP A 122 1.26 12.88 1.20
CA ASP A 122 2.58 12.30 0.92
C ASP A 122 2.83 10.96 1.61
N GLY A 123 1.79 10.36 2.23
CA GLY A 123 1.93 9.10 2.96
C GLY A 123 0.79 8.88 3.94
N ALA A 124 1.11 8.54 5.19
CA ALA A 124 0.12 8.39 6.24
C ALA A 124 0.67 8.77 7.62
N ASP A 125 -0.20 9.36 8.44
CA ASP A 125 0.01 9.57 9.86
C ASP A 125 -0.44 8.33 10.65
N ILE A 126 0.42 7.85 11.53
CA ILE A 126 0.08 6.80 12.49
C ILE A 126 -0.07 7.43 13.86
N TYR A 127 -1.25 7.30 14.43
CA TYR A 127 -1.54 7.71 15.80
C TYR A 127 -1.51 6.48 16.70
N ILE A 128 -0.81 6.55 17.82
CA ILE A 128 -0.57 5.44 18.73
C ILE A 128 -1.23 5.71 20.08
N TYR A 129 -1.93 4.73 20.62
CA TYR A 129 -2.55 4.77 21.95
C TYR A 129 -2.34 3.40 22.68
N PHE A 130 -1.87 3.40 23.91
CA PHE A 130 -1.43 4.55 24.72
C PHE A 130 -0.17 5.20 24.14
N VAL A 131 0.12 6.43 24.57
CA VAL A 131 1.35 7.11 24.21
C VAL A 131 2.54 6.32 24.75
N PRO A 132 3.59 6.06 23.98
CA PRO A 132 4.73 5.26 24.41
C PRO A 132 5.36 5.80 25.70
N ALA A 133 5.50 4.92 26.72
CA ALA A 133 6.17 5.25 27.97
C ALA A 133 7.70 5.22 27.86
N ASP A 134 8.23 4.57 26.83
CA ASP A 134 9.66 4.42 26.55
C ASP A 134 9.89 4.36 25.05
N VAL A 135 11.14 4.25 24.62
CA VAL A 135 11.51 4.04 23.23
C VAL A 135 11.30 2.57 22.86
N TYR A 136 10.39 2.32 21.91
CA TYR A 136 10.12 0.97 21.39
C TYR A 136 10.48 0.88 19.92
N VAL A 137 11.10 -0.23 19.51
CA VAL A 137 11.30 -0.54 18.11
C VAL A 137 9.97 -0.97 17.52
N MET A 138 9.43 -0.16 16.61
CA MET A 138 8.17 -0.41 15.91
C MET A 138 8.49 -1.05 14.55
N LYS A 139 7.73 -2.07 14.20
CA LYS A 139 7.81 -2.73 12.90
C LYS A 139 6.44 -2.69 12.24
N LEU A 140 6.39 -1.96 11.14
CA LEU A 140 5.23 -1.81 10.31
C LEU A 140 5.40 -2.70 9.08
N TRP A 141 4.39 -3.47 8.75
CA TRP A 141 4.26 -4.20 7.51
C TRP A 141 3.10 -3.62 6.72
N GLY A 142 3.35 -3.17 5.49
CA GLY A 142 2.32 -2.47 4.73
C GLY A 142 2.68 -2.25 3.27
N LYS A 143 1.81 -1.57 2.54
CA LYS A 143 2.04 -1.16 1.16
C LYS A 143 2.43 0.30 1.11
N PHE A 144 3.41 0.58 0.27
CA PHE A 144 3.94 1.92 0.07
C PHE A 144 3.69 2.39 -1.37
N GLN A 145 3.75 3.70 -1.57
CA GLN A 145 3.61 4.32 -2.87
C GLN A 145 4.63 3.75 -3.86
N LEU A 146 4.17 3.50 -5.06
CA LEU A 146 5.05 3.16 -6.16
C LEU A 146 5.88 4.37 -6.55
N THR A 147 7.14 4.13 -6.87
CA THR A 147 8.08 5.19 -7.22
C THR A 147 7.78 5.75 -8.61
N GLU A 148 7.67 7.07 -8.74
CA GLU A 148 7.59 7.74 -10.03
C GLU A 148 8.83 7.45 -10.88
N ALA A 149 8.62 7.36 -12.19
CA ALA A 149 9.67 7.10 -13.15
C ALA A 149 10.19 8.39 -13.81
N ALA A 150 11.50 8.51 -13.96
CA ALA A 150 12.13 9.41 -14.91
C ALA A 150 12.54 8.62 -16.17
N LEU A 151 12.78 9.27 -17.30
CA LEU A 151 13.10 8.60 -18.56
C LEU A 151 14.29 7.64 -18.47
N THR A 152 15.27 7.96 -17.64
CA THR A 152 16.50 7.18 -17.40
C THR A 152 16.36 6.16 -16.28
N THR A 153 15.23 6.14 -15.56
CA THR A 153 15.02 5.22 -14.44
C THR A 153 15.00 3.79 -14.94
N ASP A 154 15.83 2.94 -14.35
CA ASP A 154 15.77 1.49 -14.57
C ASP A 154 14.63 0.91 -13.72
N LEU A 155 13.55 0.57 -14.40
CA LEU A 155 12.34 0.07 -13.75
C LEU A 155 12.54 -1.30 -13.08
N THR A 156 13.55 -2.08 -13.50
CA THR A 156 13.83 -3.39 -12.91
C THR A 156 14.36 -3.32 -11.47
N GLN A 157 14.73 -2.13 -11.00
CA GLN A 157 15.15 -1.90 -9.62
C GLN A 157 13.95 -1.77 -8.66
N PHE A 158 12.78 -1.40 -9.19
CA PHE A 158 11.57 -1.10 -8.40
C PHE A 158 10.44 -2.08 -8.66
N TYR A 159 10.40 -2.66 -9.86
CA TYR A 159 9.30 -3.51 -10.33
C TYR A 159 9.84 -4.79 -10.93
N ASP A 160 9.13 -5.90 -10.73
CA ASP A 160 9.41 -7.13 -11.44
C ASP A 160 8.99 -7.04 -12.93
N LEU A 161 9.51 -7.93 -13.74
CA LEU A 161 9.24 -7.95 -15.18
C LEU A 161 7.75 -8.12 -15.49
N PHE A 162 7.04 -8.85 -14.65
CA PHE A 162 5.60 -9.07 -14.82
C PHE A 162 4.81 -7.78 -14.62
N TYR A 163 5.17 -6.99 -13.60
CA TYR A 163 4.55 -5.69 -13.34
C TYR A 163 4.91 -4.66 -14.41
N ILE A 164 6.15 -4.67 -14.92
CA ILE A 164 6.60 -3.83 -16.03
C ILE A 164 5.77 -4.13 -17.30
N GLU A 165 5.50 -5.41 -17.61
CA GLU A 165 4.63 -5.79 -18.72
C GLU A 165 3.19 -5.31 -18.53
N PHE A 166 2.68 -5.37 -17.32
CA PHE A 166 1.36 -4.83 -16.99
C PHE A 166 1.31 -3.31 -17.23
N LEU A 167 2.27 -2.54 -16.70
CA LEU A 167 2.36 -1.10 -16.93
C LEU A 167 2.47 -0.76 -18.42
N ARG A 168 3.23 -1.56 -19.19
CA ARG A 168 3.37 -1.37 -20.63
C ARG A 168 2.05 -1.52 -21.38
N HIS A 169 1.26 -2.55 -21.08
CA HIS A 169 -0.04 -2.76 -21.72
C HIS A 169 -1.05 -1.69 -21.28
N GLN A 170 -1.07 -1.32 -20.01
CA GLN A 170 -1.93 -0.26 -19.53
C GLN A 170 -1.60 1.10 -20.18
N LEU A 171 -0.29 1.42 -20.28
CA LEU A 171 0.14 2.64 -20.96
C LEU A 171 -0.28 2.65 -22.44
N ALA A 172 -0.19 1.51 -23.13
CA ALA A 172 -0.65 1.40 -24.51
C ALA A 172 -2.16 1.69 -24.64
N VAL A 173 -2.98 1.21 -23.71
CA VAL A 173 -4.42 1.52 -23.67
C VAL A 173 -4.67 3.01 -23.44
N TRP A 174 -3.93 3.65 -22.53
CA TRP A 174 -4.08 5.08 -22.25
C TRP A 174 -3.60 5.94 -23.42
N ILE A 175 -2.51 5.57 -24.09
CA ILE A 175 -2.04 6.21 -25.32
C ILE A 175 -3.14 6.14 -26.41
N CYS A 176 -3.77 4.98 -26.63
CA CYS A 176 -4.88 4.88 -27.57
C CYS A 176 -6.02 5.85 -27.23
N SER A 177 -6.37 5.97 -25.95
CA SER A 177 -7.40 6.90 -25.48
C SER A 177 -7.03 8.36 -25.75
N GLU A 178 -5.78 8.74 -25.47
CA GLU A 178 -5.28 10.11 -25.69
C GLU A 178 -5.29 10.51 -27.15
N TYR A 179 -4.92 9.58 -28.03
CA TYR A 179 -4.87 9.81 -29.48
C TYR A 179 -6.20 9.50 -30.20
N GLY A 180 -7.25 9.12 -29.48
CA GLY A 180 -8.54 8.75 -30.08
C GLY A 180 -8.45 7.51 -30.99
N ALA A 181 -7.46 6.66 -30.80
CA ALA A 181 -7.26 5.42 -31.54
C ALA A 181 -8.02 4.25 -30.90
N SER A 182 -8.45 3.29 -31.71
CA SER A 182 -9.03 2.05 -31.19
C SER A 182 -7.95 1.19 -30.53
N VAL A 183 -8.23 0.68 -29.34
CA VAL A 183 -7.30 -0.26 -28.66
C VAL A 183 -7.31 -1.58 -29.43
N PRO A 184 -6.13 -2.11 -29.83
CA PRO A 184 -6.06 -3.44 -30.45
C PRO A 184 -6.57 -4.52 -29.50
N ASP A 185 -7.42 -5.43 -30.01
CA ASP A 185 -8.08 -6.47 -29.18
C ASP A 185 -7.08 -7.30 -28.39
N LEU A 186 -5.96 -7.69 -28.98
CA LEU A 186 -4.91 -8.45 -28.30
C LEU A 186 -4.27 -7.68 -27.14
N VAL A 187 -4.13 -6.36 -27.25
CA VAL A 187 -3.57 -5.52 -26.17
C VAL A 187 -4.55 -5.44 -25.01
N LYS A 188 -5.83 -5.32 -25.32
CA LYS A 188 -6.90 -5.30 -24.30
C LYS A 188 -6.98 -6.65 -23.56
N GLU A 189 -7.01 -7.76 -24.30
CA GLU A 189 -7.05 -9.11 -23.73
C GLU A 189 -5.84 -9.37 -22.79
N ASN A 190 -4.63 -9.06 -23.26
CA ASN A 190 -3.42 -9.23 -22.47
C ASN A 190 -3.45 -8.32 -21.20
N TYR A 191 -3.92 -7.10 -21.32
CA TYR A 191 -4.08 -6.20 -20.16
C TYR A 191 -5.02 -6.80 -19.11
N GLU A 192 -6.19 -7.30 -19.51
CA GLU A 192 -7.17 -7.91 -18.60
C GLU A 192 -6.61 -9.17 -17.91
N ILE A 193 -5.86 -9.99 -18.65
CA ILE A 193 -5.19 -11.20 -18.09
C ILE A 193 -4.13 -10.78 -17.06
N LEU A 194 -3.30 -9.79 -17.37
CA LEU A 194 -2.25 -9.32 -16.48
C LEU A 194 -2.83 -8.69 -15.22
N GLN A 195 -3.87 -7.86 -15.37
CA GLN A 195 -4.57 -7.23 -14.25
C GLN A 195 -5.15 -8.28 -13.29
N LYS A 196 -5.85 -9.27 -13.83
CA LYS A 196 -6.39 -10.37 -13.02
C LYS A 196 -5.29 -11.11 -12.26
N LYS A 197 -4.18 -11.42 -12.90
CA LYS A 197 -3.05 -12.10 -12.25
C LYS A 197 -2.42 -11.28 -11.15
N ILE A 198 -2.31 -9.95 -11.29
CA ILE A 198 -1.79 -9.07 -10.24
C ILE A 198 -2.72 -9.09 -9.02
N MET A 199 -4.02 -9.02 -9.24
CA MET A 199 -4.99 -9.12 -8.15
C MET A 199 -4.95 -10.47 -7.43
N ASP A 200 -4.66 -11.56 -8.18
CA ASP A 200 -4.53 -12.91 -7.61
C ASP A 200 -3.24 -13.08 -6.79
N VAL A 201 -2.16 -12.37 -7.12
CA VAL A 201 -0.86 -12.43 -6.40
C VAL A 201 -0.94 -11.75 -5.03
N SER A 202 -1.75 -10.72 -4.90
CA SER A 202 -1.93 -9.98 -3.65
C SER A 202 -3.41 -9.92 -3.25
N PRO A 203 -4.04 -11.08 -2.97
CA PRO A 203 -5.43 -11.08 -2.53
C PRO A 203 -5.55 -10.34 -1.19
N PRO A 204 -6.65 -9.59 -0.97
CA PRO A 204 -6.91 -9.01 0.33
C PRO A 204 -7.03 -10.14 1.36
N ASP A 205 -6.51 -9.93 2.56
CA ASP A 205 -6.73 -10.85 3.67
C ASP A 205 -8.22 -10.87 4.03
N LEU A 206 -8.90 -11.89 3.57
CA LEU A 206 -10.32 -12.15 3.85
C LEU A 206 -10.49 -13.04 5.08
N SER A 207 -9.43 -13.27 5.88
CA SER A 207 -9.56 -14.03 7.10
C SER A 207 -10.56 -13.32 8.00
N ILE A 208 -11.73 -13.94 8.15
CA ILE A 208 -12.71 -13.54 9.16
C ILE A 208 -12.02 -13.87 10.49
N ARG A 209 -11.56 -12.86 11.21
CA ARG A 209 -11.20 -13.05 12.61
C ARG A 209 -12.43 -13.68 13.26
N SER A 210 -12.29 -14.86 13.84
CA SER A 210 -13.40 -15.53 14.48
C SER A 210 -13.99 -14.54 15.49
N LEU A 211 -15.21 -14.11 15.22
CA LEU A 211 -15.99 -13.38 16.21
C LEU A 211 -16.06 -14.28 17.42
N ASN A 212 -15.37 -13.93 18.50
CA ASN A 212 -15.57 -14.59 19.78
C ASN A 212 -17.06 -14.49 20.07
N TYR A 213 -17.75 -15.61 20.04
CA TYR A 213 -19.20 -15.71 20.24
C TYR A 213 -19.66 -15.16 21.61
N PHE A 214 -18.70 -14.88 22.50
CA PHE A 214 -18.89 -14.31 23.84
C PHE A 214 -18.67 -12.80 23.91
N GLY A 215 -19.12 -12.08 22.94
CA GLY A 215 -19.25 -10.63 23.05
C GLY A 215 -18.37 -9.88 22.09
N ASN A 216 -19.04 -9.02 21.39
CA ASN A 216 -18.50 -7.98 20.55
C ASN A 216 -17.87 -6.87 21.40
N ASP A 217 -17.39 -7.23 22.60
CA ASP A 217 -16.76 -6.31 23.54
C ASP A 217 -15.25 -6.56 23.47
N PRO A 218 -14.49 -5.69 22.76
CA PRO A 218 -13.04 -5.88 22.62
C PRO A 218 -12.27 -5.83 23.96
N GLY A 219 -12.97 -5.62 25.06
CA GLY A 219 -12.41 -5.60 26.42
C GLY A 219 -12.61 -6.86 27.24
N LEU A 220 -13.37 -7.84 26.73
CA LEU A 220 -13.62 -9.09 27.47
C LEU A 220 -12.76 -10.23 26.91
N ASP A 221 -11.45 -10.15 27.09
CA ASP A 221 -10.60 -11.33 27.03
C ASP A 221 -10.97 -12.27 28.19
N TRP A 222 -11.02 -13.61 27.93
CA TRP A 222 -11.33 -14.61 28.96
C TRP A 222 -10.48 -14.45 30.24
N GLN A 223 -9.29 -13.89 30.10
CA GLN A 223 -8.40 -13.57 31.20
C GLN A 223 -8.93 -12.44 32.09
N ILE A 224 -9.60 -11.46 31.50
CA ILE A 224 -10.21 -10.34 32.21
C ILE A 224 -11.52 -10.77 32.87
N ILE A 225 -12.29 -11.62 32.21
CA ILE A 225 -13.53 -12.20 32.78
C ILE A 225 -13.21 -12.98 34.04
N ASN A 226 -12.15 -13.80 34.02
CA ASN A 226 -11.75 -14.58 35.20
C ASN A 226 -11.21 -13.70 36.33
N LEU A 227 -10.57 -12.56 36.02
CA LEU A 227 -10.04 -11.65 37.03
C LEU A 227 -11.11 -10.71 37.61
N SER A 228 -12.06 -10.26 36.79
CA SER A 228 -13.11 -9.32 37.22
C SER A 228 -14.32 -10.00 37.89
N GLY A 229 -14.64 -11.21 37.47
CA GLY A 229 -15.80 -11.95 37.99
C GLY A 229 -15.55 -12.81 39.24
N GLY A 230 -14.30 -12.95 39.64
CA GLY A 230 -13.91 -13.92 40.69
C GLY A 230 -14.20 -15.36 40.26
N TRP A 231 -13.40 -16.30 40.72
CA TRP A 231 -13.69 -17.74 40.60
C TRP A 231 -14.93 -18.06 41.42
N LEU A 232 -16.11 -18.02 40.85
CA LEU A 232 -17.25 -18.69 41.39
C LEU A 232 -17.33 -20.07 40.73
N PRO A 233 -16.99 -21.15 41.44
CA PRO A 233 -17.29 -22.50 40.96
C PRO A 233 -18.80 -22.67 40.94
N TYR A 234 -19.36 -22.92 39.79
CA TYR A 234 -20.71 -23.46 39.65
C TYR A 234 -20.68 -24.96 39.84
#